data_47df1e9de2f4ff120d20b47d6594dc9e
#
_entry.id   47df1e9de2f4ff120d20b47d6594dc9e
#
_cell.length_a   1.000
_cell.length_b   1.000
_cell.length_c   1.000
_cell.angle_alpha   90.00
_cell.angle_beta   90.00
_cell.angle_gamma   90.00
#
_symmetry.space_group_name_H-M   'P 1'
#
loop_
_entity.id
_entity.type
_entity.pdbx_description
1 polymer ?
#
loop_
_entity_poly.entity_id
_entity_poly.type
_entity_poly.pdbx_seq_one_letter_code
_entity_poly.pdbx_strand_id
1 'polypeptide(L)'
;MPIHKDLREFIESLNSNGVEYLVVGAFAVAWHGHPRFTSDIDFFLRATIENADATLAALRAFGFGSLDISRQDLTKPDQVVQLGAKPNRIDLLTSISGVDFEEAWAGRCPGNIDGIPVQFIGRVELLRNKESTGRPKDLGDADELRKRDPKT
;
A
#
# COMPACT_ATOMS: atom_id res chain seq x y z
N MET A 1 1.64 12.77 9.93
CA MET A 1 0.37 12.04 10.08
C MET A 1 0.50 11.02 11.20
N PRO A 2 -0.14 11.27 12.35
CA PRO A 2 -0.12 10.27 13.42
C PRO A 2 -0.92 9.04 13.00
N ILE A 3 -0.44 7.88 13.36
CA ILE A 3 -1.09 6.63 13.02
C ILE A 3 -1.22 5.76 14.27
N HIS A 4 -2.09 4.78 14.18
CA HIS A 4 -2.29 3.81 15.25
C HIS A 4 -0.99 3.03 15.51
N LYS A 5 -0.73 2.73 16.79
CA LYS A 5 0.50 2.03 17.19
C LYS A 5 0.70 0.71 16.45
N ASP A 6 -0.38 -0.05 16.27
CA ASP A 6 -0.28 -1.35 15.60
C ASP A 6 0.12 -1.19 14.13
N LEU A 7 -0.40 -0.17 13.45
CA LEU A 7 -0.02 0.10 12.06
C LEU A 7 1.45 0.51 11.99
N ARG A 8 1.90 1.34 12.94
CA ARG A 8 3.29 1.76 13.02
C ARG A 8 4.22 0.55 13.15
N GLU A 9 3.90 -0.35 14.08
CA GLU A 9 4.70 -1.55 14.31
C GLU A 9 4.66 -2.48 13.10
N PHE A 10 3.52 -2.57 12.42
CA PHE A 10 3.39 -3.38 11.22
C PHE A 10 4.31 -2.87 10.11
N ILE A 11 4.32 -1.56 9.86
CA ILE A 11 5.19 -0.97 8.85
C ILE A 11 6.66 -1.23 9.20
N GLU A 12 7.02 -1.08 10.47
CA GLU A 12 8.38 -1.37 10.91
C GLU A 12 8.75 -2.83 10.67
N SER A 13 7.81 -3.75 10.87
CA SER A 13 8.02 -5.17 10.59
C SER A 13 8.23 -5.44 9.09
N LEU A 14 7.44 -4.80 8.23
CA LEU A 14 7.64 -4.90 6.79
C LEU A 14 9.04 -4.45 6.39
N ASN A 15 9.46 -3.30 6.91
CA ASN A 15 10.78 -2.73 6.60
C ASN A 15 11.91 -3.62 7.13
N SER A 16 11.78 -4.14 8.35
CA SER A 16 12.81 -4.99 8.97
C SER A 16 12.99 -6.31 8.22
N ASN A 17 11.96 -6.80 7.58
CA ASN A 17 12.01 -8.05 6.83
C ASN A 17 12.28 -7.85 5.34
N GLY A 18 12.58 -6.62 4.92
CA GLY A 18 12.94 -6.33 3.54
C GLY A 18 11.81 -6.50 2.53
N VAL A 19 10.56 -6.35 2.97
CA VAL A 19 9.40 -6.49 2.09
C VAL A 19 9.39 -5.36 1.07
N GLU A 20 9.21 -5.70 -0.20
CA GLU A 20 9.02 -4.73 -1.26
C GLU A 20 7.53 -4.42 -1.40
N TYR A 21 7.16 -3.20 -1.07
CA TYR A 21 5.76 -2.77 -1.09
C TYR A 21 5.66 -1.30 -1.51
N LEU A 22 4.46 -0.93 -1.95
CA LEU A 22 4.13 0.47 -2.20
C LEU A 22 2.84 0.79 -1.43
N VAL A 23 2.84 1.91 -0.73
CA VAL A 23 1.61 2.42 -0.13
C VAL A 23 0.76 2.99 -1.26
N VAL A 24 -0.46 2.51 -1.40
CA VAL A 24 -1.42 2.97 -2.41
C VAL A 24 -2.68 3.46 -1.70
N GLY A 25 -3.75 3.68 -2.43
CA GLY A 25 -5.03 4.06 -1.83
C GLY A 25 -5.03 5.42 -1.17
N ALA A 26 -5.88 5.60 -0.15
CA ALA A 26 -6.11 6.90 0.46
C ALA A 26 -4.87 7.53 1.11
N PHE A 27 -3.99 6.72 1.71
CA PHE A 27 -2.74 7.24 2.27
C PHE A 27 -1.83 7.84 1.18
N ALA A 28 -1.79 7.21 0.01
CA ALA A 28 -1.01 7.74 -1.11
C ALA A 28 -1.64 9.02 -1.67
N VAL A 29 -2.97 9.06 -1.75
CA VAL A 29 -3.69 10.27 -2.17
C VAL A 29 -3.36 11.43 -1.23
N ALA A 30 -3.37 11.16 0.08
CA ALA A 30 -3.02 12.18 1.08
C ALA A 30 -1.58 12.63 0.94
N TRP A 31 -0.64 11.69 0.75
CA TRP A 31 0.77 12.01 0.56
C TRP A 31 1.01 12.92 -0.63
N HIS A 32 0.29 12.67 -1.74
CA HIS A 32 0.45 13.46 -2.96
C HIS A 32 -0.31 14.78 -2.96
N GLY A 33 -0.92 15.14 -1.84
CA GLY A 33 -1.43 16.49 -1.62
C GLY A 33 -2.93 16.67 -1.53
N HIS A 34 -3.72 15.58 -1.54
CA HIS A 34 -5.16 15.68 -1.32
C HIS A 34 -5.51 15.05 0.03
N PRO A 35 -5.39 15.82 1.13
CA PRO A 35 -5.64 15.29 2.46
C PRO A 35 -7.07 14.79 2.60
N ARG A 36 -7.20 13.63 3.21
CA ARG A 36 -8.50 13.06 3.52
C ARG A 36 -8.34 12.13 4.72
N PHE A 37 -9.41 12.00 5.48
CA PHE A 37 -9.40 11.11 6.63
C PHE A 37 -9.45 9.66 6.15
N THR A 38 -8.55 8.84 6.70
CA THR A 38 -8.61 7.40 6.56
C THR A 38 -7.84 6.75 7.69
N SER A 39 -8.33 5.60 8.15
CA SER A 39 -7.63 4.78 9.13
C SER A 39 -7.21 3.44 8.53
N ASP A 40 -7.65 3.14 7.30
CA ASP A 40 -7.29 1.91 6.60
C ASP A 40 -6.13 2.21 5.65
N ILE A 41 -5.19 1.27 5.54
CA ILE A 41 -4.03 1.44 4.69
C ILE A 41 -3.91 0.27 3.71
N ASP A 42 -3.53 0.58 2.48
CA ASP A 42 -3.37 -0.39 1.41
C ASP A 42 -1.91 -0.49 1.00
N PHE A 43 -1.39 -1.72 1.00
CA PHE A 43 -0.04 -2.02 0.54
C PHE A 43 -0.10 -2.86 -0.73
N PHE A 44 0.53 -2.38 -1.78
CA PHE A 44 0.68 -3.12 -3.03
C PHE A 44 2.02 -3.86 -2.95
N LEU A 45 1.97 -5.18 -2.95
CA LEU A 45 3.14 -6.04 -2.74
C LEU A 45 3.67 -6.57 -4.06
N ARG A 46 5.00 -6.73 -4.16
CA ARG A 46 5.58 -7.50 -5.25
C ARG A 46 5.18 -8.96 -5.07
N ALA A 47 4.56 -9.54 -6.08
CA ALA A 47 3.98 -10.89 -5.99
C ALA A 47 4.99 -11.96 -6.43
N THR A 48 6.20 -11.93 -5.88
CA THR A 48 7.22 -12.96 -6.09
C THR A 48 7.28 -13.88 -4.88
N ILE A 49 7.83 -15.07 -5.07
CA ILE A 49 8.00 -16.04 -3.98
C ILE A 49 8.87 -15.44 -2.87
N GLU A 50 9.96 -14.78 -3.25
CA GLU A 50 10.88 -14.17 -2.28
C GLU A 50 10.20 -13.11 -1.45
N ASN A 51 9.42 -12.26 -2.09
CA ASN A 51 8.71 -11.20 -1.37
C ASN A 51 7.53 -11.75 -0.55
N ALA A 52 6.88 -12.80 -1.04
CA ALA A 52 5.84 -13.48 -0.28
C ALA A 52 6.41 -14.06 1.02
N ASP A 53 7.58 -14.69 0.93
CA ASP A 53 8.24 -15.27 2.11
C ASP A 53 8.65 -14.18 3.10
N ALA A 54 9.17 -13.05 2.60
CA ALA A 54 9.52 -11.91 3.45
C ALA A 54 8.27 -11.33 4.13
N THR A 55 7.16 -11.25 3.40
CA THR A 55 5.89 -10.76 3.94
C THR A 55 5.37 -11.69 5.02
N LEU A 56 5.43 -13.01 4.80
CA LEU A 56 5.01 -13.98 5.80
C LEU A 56 5.87 -13.88 7.07
N ALA A 57 7.17 -13.67 6.92
CA ALA A 57 8.06 -13.46 8.06
C ALA A 57 7.68 -12.20 8.84
N ALA A 58 7.35 -11.11 8.13
CA ALA A 58 6.91 -9.87 8.76
C ALA A 58 5.60 -10.07 9.52
N LEU A 59 4.67 -10.83 8.95
CA LEU A 59 3.39 -11.12 9.61
C LEU A 59 3.58 -11.92 10.89
N ARG A 60 4.46 -12.93 10.85
CA ARG A 60 4.78 -13.73 12.04
C ARG A 60 5.42 -12.86 13.13
N ALA A 61 6.36 -12.02 12.75
CA ALA A 61 7.05 -11.14 13.69
C ALA A 61 6.10 -10.15 14.35
N PHE A 62 5.05 -9.72 13.61
CA PHE A 62 4.06 -8.79 14.14
C PHE A 62 2.99 -9.47 15.00
N GLY A 63 2.85 -10.79 14.92
CA GLY A 63 1.86 -11.52 15.70
C GLY A 63 0.71 -12.09 14.90
N PHE A 64 0.77 -12.00 13.58
CA PHE A 64 -0.24 -12.59 12.70
C PHE A 64 0.12 -14.00 12.23
N GLY A 65 1.06 -14.65 12.91
CA GLY A 65 1.51 -15.99 12.51
C GLY A 65 0.45 -17.08 12.63
N SER A 66 -0.60 -16.84 13.41
CA SER A 66 -1.70 -17.79 13.55
C SER A 66 -2.73 -17.67 12.42
N LEU A 67 -2.63 -16.65 11.56
CA LEU A 67 -3.53 -16.50 10.43
C LEU A 67 -3.15 -17.48 9.33
N ASP A 68 -4.15 -18.01 8.66
CA ASP A 68 -3.96 -18.99 7.59
C ASP A 68 -3.68 -18.29 6.25
N ILE A 69 -2.55 -17.59 6.18
CA ILE A 69 -2.12 -16.90 4.99
C ILE A 69 -0.97 -17.71 4.38
N SER A 70 -1.15 -18.11 3.13
CA SER A 70 -0.17 -18.93 2.43
C SER A 70 0.68 -18.09 1.47
N ARG A 71 1.81 -18.69 1.04
CA ARG A 71 2.62 -18.10 -0.03
C ARG A 71 1.79 -17.85 -1.28
N GLN A 72 0.84 -18.73 -1.59
CA GLN A 72 -0.02 -18.61 -2.77
C GLN A 72 -0.93 -17.38 -2.69
N ASP A 73 -1.40 -17.03 -1.49
CA ASP A 73 -2.23 -15.85 -1.31
C ASP A 73 -1.49 -14.56 -1.65
N LEU A 74 -0.16 -14.60 -1.61
CA LEU A 74 0.71 -13.45 -1.83
C LEU A 74 1.46 -13.49 -3.16
N THR A 75 1.25 -14.52 -3.98
CA THR A 75 1.91 -14.65 -5.29
C THR A 75 0.93 -14.69 -6.46
N LYS A 76 -0.30 -15.09 -6.23
CA LYS A 76 -1.32 -15.10 -7.28
C LYS A 76 -1.80 -13.68 -7.56
N PRO A 77 -2.14 -13.35 -8.82
CA PRO A 77 -2.71 -12.05 -9.13
C PRO A 77 -4.09 -11.87 -8.50
N ASP A 78 -4.50 -10.62 -8.35
CA ASP A 78 -5.85 -10.23 -7.92
C ASP A 78 -6.25 -10.76 -6.55
N GLN A 79 -5.27 -10.86 -5.64
CA GLN A 79 -5.54 -11.27 -4.26
C GLN A 79 -5.56 -10.05 -3.34
N VAL A 80 -6.47 -10.07 -2.37
CA VAL A 80 -6.54 -9.08 -1.31
C VAL A 80 -6.55 -9.84 0.02
N VAL A 81 -5.56 -9.56 0.86
CA VAL A 81 -5.51 -10.13 2.22
C VAL A 81 -5.82 -9.01 3.18
N GLN A 82 -6.91 -9.13 3.93
CA GLN A 82 -7.33 -8.11 4.88
C GLN A 82 -6.95 -8.52 6.29
N LEU A 83 -6.24 -7.63 6.99
CA LEU A 83 -5.77 -7.85 8.35
C LEU A 83 -6.50 -6.88 9.27
N GLY A 84 -7.11 -7.45 10.32
CA GLY A 84 -7.89 -6.66 11.25
C GLY A 84 -9.25 -6.28 10.68
N ALA A 85 -9.90 -5.33 11.35
CA ALA A 85 -11.22 -4.84 11.00
C ALA A 85 -11.24 -3.32 11.06
N LYS A 86 -12.18 -2.70 10.37
CA LYS A 86 -12.35 -1.25 10.45
C LYS A 86 -12.69 -0.83 11.88
N PRO A 87 -12.15 0.30 12.38
CA PRO A 87 -11.13 1.12 11.73
C PRO A 87 -9.74 0.48 11.86
N ASN A 88 -8.77 0.96 11.14
CA ASN A 88 -7.36 0.50 11.20
C ASN A 88 -7.13 -0.84 10.50
N ARG A 89 -7.91 -1.13 9.46
CA ARG A 89 -7.71 -2.34 8.65
C ARG A 89 -6.49 -2.15 7.75
N ILE A 90 -5.74 -3.24 7.56
CA ILE A 90 -4.60 -3.30 6.65
C ILE A 90 -4.97 -4.21 5.49
N ASP A 91 -4.84 -3.71 4.27
CA ASP A 91 -5.10 -4.50 3.07
C ASP A 91 -3.78 -4.74 2.33
N LEU A 92 -3.50 -6.01 2.04
CA LEU A 92 -2.33 -6.41 1.25
C LEU A 92 -2.85 -6.82 -0.12
N LEU A 93 -2.35 -6.15 -1.18
CA LEU A 93 -2.84 -6.32 -2.54
C LEU A 93 -1.74 -6.88 -3.42
N THR A 94 -2.05 -7.91 -4.22
CA THR A 94 -1.08 -8.44 -5.19
C THR A 94 -1.24 -7.80 -6.57
N SER A 95 -2.34 -7.10 -6.81
CA SER A 95 -2.59 -6.37 -8.05
C SER A 95 -3.39 -5.12 -7.79
N ILE A 96 -3.22 -4.11 -8.63
CA ILE A 96 -4.09 -2.93 -8.66
C ILE A 96 -4.48 -2.63 -10.11
N SER A 97 -5.57 -1.90 -10.30
CA SER A 97 -6.05 -1.58 -11.64
C SER A 97 -5.08 -0.69 -12.40
N GLY A 98 -4.81 -1.06 -13.65
CA GLY A 98 -4.14 -0.19 -14.62
C GLY A 98 -2.64 -0.03 -14.49
N VAL A 99 -2.00 -0.63 -13.47
CA VAL A 99 -0.57 -0.49 -13.23
C VAL A 99 -0.02 -1.80 -12.73
N ASP A 100 1.06 -2.32 -13.34
CA ASP A 100 1.74 -3.48 -12.79
C ASP A 100 2.78 -3.05 -11.76
N PHE A 101 3.25 -4.00 -10.95
CA PHE A 101 4.17 -3.69 -9.85
C PHE A 101 5.50 -3.12 -10.35
N GLU A 102 6.06 -3.66 -11.43
CA GLU A 102 7.35 -3.19 -11.93
C GLU A 102 7.29 -1.72 -12.36
N GLU A 103 6.21 -1.34 -13.06
CA GLU A 103 6.02 0.07 -13.44
C GLU A 103 5.91 0.96 -12.21
N ALA A 104 5.09 0.54 -11.25
CA ALA A 104 4.85 1.31 -10.05
C ALA A 104 6.12 1.43 -9.20
N TRP A 105 6.89 0.33 -9.12
CA TRP A 105 8.14 0.32 -8.35
C TRP A 105 9.18 1.26 -8.94
N ALA A 106 9.28 1.29 -10.26
CA ALA A 106 10.21 2.19 -10.95
C ALA A 106 9.90 3.66 -10.69
N GLY A 107 8.62 4.00 -10.55
CA GLY A 107 8.18 5.36 -10.27
C GLY A 107 7.94 5.68 -8.80
N ARG A 108 8.37 4.81 -7.89
CA ARG A 108 8.06 4.98 -6.47
C ARG A 108 8.60 6.25 -5.88
N CYS A 109 7.90 6.73 -4.86
CA CYS A 109 8.21 7.98 -4.20
C CYS A 109 8.56 7.69 -2.73
N PRO A 110 9.84 7.81 -2.33
CA PRO A 110 10.21 7.61 -0.94
C PRO A 110 9.59 8.70 -0.06
N GLY A 111 9.08 8.30 1.09
CA GLY A 111 8.50 9.23 2.03
C GLY A 111 8.48 8.63 3.42
N ASN A 112 7.60 9.14 4.26
CA ASN A 112 7.44 8.59 5.60
C ASN A 112 5.99 8.68 6.06
N ILE A 113 5.64 7.81 7.00
CA ILE A 113 4.38 7.89 7.73
C ILE A 113 4.76 7.90 9.20
N ASP A 114 4.41 8.97 9.89
CA ASP A 114 4.72 9.15 11.32
C ASP A 114 6.21 8.92 11.60
N GLY A 115 7.07 9.42 10.71
CA GLY A 115 8.52 9.30 10.84
C GLY A 115 9.11 7.97 10.37
N ILE A 116 8.29 6.99 10.00
CA ILE A 116 8.79 5.69 9.56
C ILE A 116 8.94 5.73 8.03
N PRO A 117 10.11 5.37 7.48
CA PRO A 117 10.31 5.35 6.04
C PRO A 117 9.36 4.39 5.34
N VAL A 118 8.74 4.84 4.27
CA VAL A 118 7.88 4.00 3.43
C VAL A 118 8.11 4.36 1.96
N GLN A 119 7.68 3.47 1.07
CA GLN A 119 7.66 3.74 -0.36
C GLN A 119 6.20 3.95 -0.78
N PHE A 120 5.93 5.14 -1.33
CA PHE A 120 4.62 5.43 -1.90
C PHE A 120 4.62 5.16 -3.40
N ILE A 121 3.47 4.77 -3.93
CA ILE A 121 3.28 4.77 -5.38
C ILE A 121 3.48 6.21 -5.89
N GLY A 122 4.11 6.35 -7.06
CA GLY A 122 4.32 7.66 -7.66
C GLY A 122 3.00 8.29 -8.12
N ARG A 123 3.03 9.63 -8.29
CA ARG A 123 1.83 10.38 -8.67
C ARG A 123 1.26 9.93 -10.01
N VAL A 124 2.11 9.72 -11.01
CA VAL A 124 1.66 9.31 -12.35
C VAL A 124 0.95 7.96 -12.30
N GLU A 125 1.55 7.00 -11.63
CA GLU A 125 0.98 5.65 -11.51
C GLU A 125 -0.28 5.66 -10.66
N LEU A 126 -0.33 6.47 -9.61
CA LEU A 126 -1.52 6.61 -8.79
C LEU A 126 -2.69 7.18 -9.60
N LEU A 127 -2.43 8.20 -10.42
CA LEU A 127 -3.45 8.77 -11.30
C LEU A 127 -3.97 7.71 -12.28
N ARG A 128 -3.07 6.95 -12.89
CA ARG A 128 -3.46 5.88 -13.82
C ARG A 128 -4.32 4.83 -13.12
N ASN A 129 -3.94 4.46 -11.91
CA ASN A 129 -4.69 3.51 -11.11
C ASN A 129 -6.12 4.02 -10.82
N LYS A 130 -6.23 5.26 -10.35
CA LYS A 130 -7.53 5.85 -10.02
C LYS A 130 -8.43 5.97 -11.25
N GLU A 131 -7.87 6.38 -12.38
CA GLU A 131 -8.64 6.50 -13.61
C GLU A 131 -9.07 5.14 -14.15
N SER A 132 -8.21 4.14 -14.00
CA SER A 132 -8.48 2.78 -14.48
C SER A 132 -9.64 2.12 -13.77
N THR A 133 -9.89 2.43 -12.50
CA THR A 133 -11.02 1.84 -11.78
C THR A 133 -12.36 2.34 -12.30
N GLY A 134 -12.41 3.56 -12.82
CA GLY A 134 -13.63 4.18 -13.32
C GLY A 134 -14.66 4.52 -12.26
N ARG A 135 -14.38 4.27 -10.99
CA ARG A 135 -15.32 4.58 -9.90
C ARG A 135 -15.37 6.08 -9.66
N PRO A 136 -16.56 6.67 -9.43
CA PRO A 136 -16.69 8.12 -9.23
C PRO A 136 -15.79 8.67 -8.14
N LYS A 137 -15.63 7.96 -7.03
CA LYS A 137 -14.76 8.36 -5.93
C LYS A 137 -13.30 8.45 -6.40
N ASP A 138 -12.85 7.46 -7.16
CA ASP A 138 -11.48 7.40 -7.64
C ASP A 138 -11.21 8.46 -8.72
N LEU A 139 -12.19 8.70 -9.59
CA LEU A 139 -12.08 9.76 -10.59
C LEU A 139 -12.02 11.14 -9.90
N GLY A 140 -12.78 11.33 -8.83
CA GLY A 140 -12.72 12.54 -8.02
C GLY A 140 -11.36 12.73 -7.37
N ASP A 141 -10.77 11.67 -6.83
CA ASP A 141 -9.42 11.71 -6.25
C ASP A 141 -8.39 12.11 -7.32
N ALA A 142 -8.50 11.54 -8.53
CA ALA A 142 -7.61 11.87 -9.64
C ALA A 142 -7.70 13.35 -10.02
N ASP A 143 -8.92 13.88 -10.11
CA ASP A 143 -9.14 15.29 -10.42
C ASP A 143 -8.51 16.19 -9.37
N GLU A 144 -8.67 15.87 -8.09
CA GLU A 144 -8.07 16.66 -7.02
C GLU A 144 -6.54 16.61 -7.06
N LEU A 145 -5.97 15.43 -7.35
CA LEU A 145 -4.51 15.30 -7.46
C LEU A 145 -3.94 16.13 -8.60
N ARG A 146 -4.66 16.23 -9.73
CA ARG A 146 -4.21 17.02 -10.88
C ARG A 146 -4.12 18.50 -10.57
N LYS A 147 -4.86 18.98 -9.57
CA LYS A 147 -4.83 20.38 -9.15
C LYS A 147 -3.66 20.70 -8.24
N ARG A 148 -2.89 19.70 -7.83
CA ARG A 148 -1.78 19.86 -6.88
C ARG A 148 -0.45 19.80 -7.58
N ASP A 149 0.55 20.46 -6.99
CA ASP A 149 1.92 20.35 -7.49
C ASP A 149 2.46 18.95 -7.24
N PRO A 150 3.22 18.38 -8.20
CA PRO A 150 3.80 17.05 -8.00
C PRO A 150 4.74 17.02 -6.81
N LYS A 151 4.68 15.89 -6.06
CA LYS A 151 5.58 15.60 -4.95
C LYS A 151 6.38 14.35 -5.30
N THR A 152 7.62 14.52 -5.69
CA THR A 152 8.49 13.40 -6.08
C THR A 152 9.89 13.60 -5.54
#